data_23a82924e7a600943fad83266b08f1b1
#
_entry.id   23a82924e7a600943fad83266b08f1b1
#
_cell.length_a   1.000
_cell.length_b   1.000
_cell.length_c   1.000
_cell.angle_alpha   90.00
_cell.angle_beta   90.00
_cell.angle_gamma   90.00
#
_symmetry.space_group_name_H-M   'P 1'
#
loop_
_entity.id
_entity.type
_entity.pdbx_description
1 polymer ?
#
loop_
_entity_poly.entity_id
_entity_poly.type
_entity_poly.pdbx_seq_one_letter_code
_entity_poly.pdbx_strand_id
1 'polypeptide(L)'
;MPAPKGPQHLAAPSIKLDPARTYTVTVLTNCGTFAFALDVKHSPKTSASIYYLVKRGFYDGLTFHRVASGFVIQGGDPLGNGTGGPGYSVVEAPPASTQYVRCDVAMAKTQTDPPGASGSQYFIVTGPNISQSAQLPPDYALAGKVVTGIGVVEKIGALPTNPPGDGAPSPAVVMSKVTVSSR
;
A
#
# COMPACT_ATOMS: atom_id res chain seq x y z
N MET A 1 -0.82 2.48 -20.43
CA MET A 1 -0.26 2.45 -19.06
C MET A 1 0.95 3.40 -19.02
N PRO A 2 1.17 4.12 -17.91
CA PRO A 2 2.42 4.86 -17.77
C PRO A 2 3.60 3.90 -17.83
N ALA A 3 4.75 4.37 -18.34
CA ALA A 3 5.96 3.57 -18.36
C ALA A 3 6.44 3.31 -16.93
N PRO A 4 6.97 2.11 -16.62
CA PRO A 4 7.61 1.83 -15.34
C PRO A 4 8.75 2.83 -15.06
N LYS A 5 8.92 3.20 -13.78
CA LYS A 5 10.02 4.09 -13.36
C LYS A 5 11.40 3.42 -13.42
N GLY A 6 11.42 2.11 -13.56
CA GLY A 6 12.65 1.32 -13.50
C GLY A 6 13.11 1.02 -12.06
N PRO A 7 14.24 0.28 -11.92
CA PRO A 7 14.79 -0.06 -10.61
C PRO A 7 15.14 1.19 -9.79
N GLN A 8 14.87 1.15 -8.49
CA GLN A 8 15.15 2.23 -7.56
C GLN A 8 16.22 1.79 -6.55
N HIS A 9 17.06 2.74 -6.13
CA HIS A 9 18.19 2.49 -5.22
C HIS A 9 18.24 3.58 -4.13
N LEU A 10 17.14 3.74 -3.40
CA LEU A 10 17.08 4.69 -2.28
C LEU A 10 17.70 4.09 -1.01
N ALA A 11 18.27 4.93 -0.16
CA ALA A 11 18.64 4.54 1.20
C ALA A 11 17.41 4.53 2.11
N ALA A 12 17.38 3.62 3.08
CA ALA A 12 16.33 3.59 4.09
C ALA A 12 16.32 4.90 4.90
N PRO A 13 15.12 5.45 5.22
CA PRO A 13 15.03 6.69 5.97
C PRO A 13 15.47 6.51 7.42
N SER A 14 16.10 7.56 7.98
CA SER A 14 16.41 7.67 9.41
C SER A 14 15.43 8.56 10.17
N ILE A 15 14.40 9.10 9.49
CA ILE A 15 13.41 9.99 10.10
C ILE A 15 12.54 9.26 11.12
N LYS A 16 12.11 9.99 12.14
CA LYS A 16 11.11 9.53 13.10
C LYS A 16 9.90 10.48 13.01
N LEU A 17 8.71 9.91 12.93
CA LEU A 17 7.46 10.66 12.98
C LEU A 17 7.01 10.85 14.43
N ASP A 18 6.37 11.97 14.72
CA ASP A 18 5.80 12.24 16.04
C ASP A 18 4.49 11.43 16.21
N PRO A 19 4.41 10.49 17.16
CA PRO A 19 3.21 9.67 17.36
C PRO A 19 2.01 10.45 17.92
N ALA A 20 2.21 11.69 18.37
CA ALA A 20 1.12 12.56 18.81
C ALA A 20 0.41 13.26 17.62
N ARG A 21 0.97 13.18 16.41
CA ARG A 21 0.42 13.78 15.20
C ARG A 21 -0.24 12.74 14.31
N THR A 22 -1.29 13.17 13.62
CA THR A 22 -1.94 12.37 12.57
C THR A 22 -1.29 12.67 11.23
N TYR A 23 -0.81 11.66 10.53
CA TYR A 23 -0.27 11.75 9.18
C TYR A 23 -1.24 11.11 8.20
N THR A 24 -1.69 11.88 7.22
CA THR A 24 -2.66 11.42 6.22
C THR A 24 -2.02 11.44 4.84
N VAL A 25 -1.98 10.29 4.20
CA VAL A 25 -1.55 10.11 2.81
C VAL A 25 -2.78 10.22 1.91
N THR A 26 -2.75 11.16 0.97
CA THR A 26 -3.80 11.36 -0.02
C THR A 26 -3.32 10.86 -1.38
N VAL A 27 -4.09 9.98 -2.00
CA VAL A 27 -3.80 9.35 -3.30
C VAL A 27 -4.82 9.82 -4.31
N LEU A 28 -4.37 10.59 -5.30
CA LEU A 28 -5.16 11.00 -6.45
C LEU A 28 -4.99 9.97 -7.57
N THR A 29 -6.07 9.35 -8.01
CA THR A 29 -6.07 8.39 -9.11
C THR A 29 -6.99 8.83 -10.25
N ASN A 30 -6.87 8.19 -11.41
CA ASN A 30 -7.84 8.35 -12.49
C ASN A 30 -9.24 7.76 -12.20
N CYS A 31 -9.40 7.06 -11.06
CA CYS A 31 -10.71 6.58 -10.57
C CYS A 31 -11.34 7.47 -9.50
N GLY A 32 -10.59 8.46 -9.00
CA GLY A 32 -10.96 9.36 -7.91
C GLY A 32 -9.88 9.47 -6.85
N THR A 33 -10.19 10.15 -5.75
CA THR A 33 -9.26 10.41 -4.64
C THR A 33 -9.67 9.63 -3.41
N PHE A 34 -8.70 9.04 -2.72
CA PHE A 34 -8.88 8.47 -1.39
C PHE A 34 -7.71 8.88 -0.49
N ALA A 35 -7.89 8.71 0.82
CA ALA A 35 -6.80 8.96 1.76
C ALA A 35 -6.80 7.92 2.89
N PHE A 36 -5.60 7.64 3.42
CA PHE A 36 -5.40 6.77 4.56
C PHE A 36 -4.52 7.43 5.62
N ALA A 37 -4.84 7.19 6.88
CA ALA A 37 -4.03 7.62 8.00
C ALA A 37 -2.95 6.59 8.29
N LEU A 38 -1.71 7.06 8.53
CA LEU A 38 -0.59 6.20 8.92
C LEU A 38 -0.72 5.79 10.40
N ASP A 39 -0.42 4.55 10.72
CA ASP A 39 -0.37 4.04 12.10
C ASP A 39 1.03 4.27 12.71
N VAL A 40 1.36 5.54 12.97
CA VAL A 40 2.67 5.93 13.51
C VAL A 40 2.93 5.34 14.88
N LYS A 41 1.89 5.11 15.66
CA LYS A 41 1.99 4.60 17.03
C LYS A 41 2.41 3.14 17.09
N HIS A 42 1.83 2.29 16.23
CA HIS A 42 2.06 0.85 16.26
C HIS A 42 3.02 0.38 15.17
N SER A 43 3.20 1.20 14.10
CA SER A 43 4.08 0.90 12.96
C SER A 43 4.97 2.10 12.60
N PRO A 44 5.83 2.59 13.54
CA PRO A 44 6.61 3.80 13.35
C PRO A 44 7.63 3.71 12.21
N LYS A 45 8.28 2.56 12.01
CA LYS A 45 9.27 2.39 10.93
C LYS A 45 8.58 2.35 9.56
N THR A 46 7.51 1.60 9.45
CA THR A 46 6.69 1.48 8.23
C THR A 46 6.09 2.84 7.86
N SER A 47 5.53 3.55 8.84
CA SER A 47 4.97 4.89 8.66
C SER A 47 6.03 5.90 8.20
N ALA A 48 7.23 5.87 8.80
CA ALA A 48 8.35 6.73 8.41
C ALA A 48 8.82 6.43 6.98
N SER A 49 8.87 5.17 6.58
CA SER A 49 9.21 4.75 5.22
C SER A 49 8.20 5.27 4.20
N ILE A 50 6.90 5.08 4.44
CA ILE A 50 5.85 5.58 3.53
C ILE A 50 5.90 7.11 3.45
N TYR A 51 5.99 7.81 4.59
CA TYR A 51 6.12 9.27 4.61
C TYR A 51 7.30 9.75 3.75
N TYR A 52 8.47 9.13 3.92
CA TYR A 52 9.68 9.44 3.18
C TYR A 52 9.50 9.25 1.66
N LEU A 53 8.92 8.12 1.26
CA LEU A 53 8.66 7.82 -0.15
C LEU A 53 7.66 8.79 -0.77
N VAL A 54 6.58 9.12 -0.04
CA VAL A 54 5.59 10.11 -0.50
C VAL A 54 6.22 11.49 -0.66
N LYS A 55 7.02 11.96 0.30
CA LYS A 55 7.70 13.26 0.24
C LYS A 55 8.67 13.37 -0.94
N ARG A 56 9.18 12.28 -1.45
CA ARG A 56 10.03 12.20 -2.64
C ARG A 56 9.26 12.06 -3.95
N GLY A 57 7.93 11.99 -3.92
CA GLY A 57 7.10 11.73 -5.10
C GLY A 57 7.32 10.32 -5.68
N PHE A 58 7.78 9.38 -4.85
CA PHE A 58 8.07 8.02 -5.30
C PHE A 58 6.85 7.35 -5.94
N TYR A 59 5.68 7.54 -5.34
CA TYR A 59 4.43 6.91 -5.80
C TYR A 59 3.77 7.61 -6.99
N ASP A 60 4.16 8.84 -7.32
CA ASP A 60 3.57 9.60 -8.43
C ASP A 60 3.76 8.85 -9.76
N GLY A 61 2.70 8.61 -10.48
CA GLY A 61 2.70 7.87 -11.75
C GLY A 61 2.74 6.34 -11.62
N LEU A 62 2.89 5.77 -10.42
CA LEU A 62 2.80 4.32 -10.23
C LEU A 62 1.35 3.83 -10.37
N THR A 63 1.21 2.53 -10.57
CA THR A 63 -0.11 1.90 -10.77
C THR A 63 -0.52 1.03 -9.59
N PHE A 64 -1.82 0.80 -9.48
CA PHE A 64 -2.34 -0.41 -8.86
C PHE A 64 -2.20 -1.53 -9.88
N HIS A 65 -1.13 -2.30 -9.77
CA HIS A 65 -0.77 -3.31 -10.76
C HIS A 65 -1.50 -4.64 -10.58
N ARG A 66 -2.16 -4.83 -9.41
CA ARG A 66 -2.96 -6.02 -9.10
C ARG A 66 -4.23 -5.65 -8.38
N VAL A 67 -5.32 -6.23 -8.82
CA VAL A 67 -6.62 -6.26 -8.14
C VAL A 67 -7.03 -7.71 -8.00
N ALA A 68 -7.19 -8.17 -6.76
CA ALA A 68 -7.79 -9.45 -6.42
C ALA A 68 -9.20 -9.19 -5.88
N SER A 69 -10.21 -9.55 -6.66
CA SER A 69 -11.61 -9.20 -6.39
C SER A 69 -12.09 -9.74 -5.04
N GLY A 70 -12.69 -8.89 -4.22
CA GLY A 70 -13.16 -9.26 -2.87
C GLY A 70 -12.05 -9.54 -1.87
N PHE A 71 -10.80 -9.26 -2.23
CA PHE A 71 -9.62 -9.49 -1.39
C PHE A 71 -8.83 -8.20 -1.19
N VAL A 72 -8.03 -7.76 -2.18
CA VAL A 72 -7.19 -6.56 -2.07
C VAL A 72 -7.03 -5.84 -3.40
N ILE A 73 -6.63 -4.55 -3.32
CA ILE A 73 -5.96 -3.83 -4.41
C ILE A 73 -4.51 -3.58 -4.00
N GLN A 74 -3.54 -3.83 -4.88
CA GLN A 74 -2.11 -3.74 -4.59
C GLN A 74 -1.41 -2.82 -5.59
N GLY A 75 -0.57 -1.93 -5.07
CA GLY A 75 0.20 -0.98 -5.86
C GLY A 75 1.53 -0.57 -5.20
N GLY A 76 2.18 0.47 -5.75
CA GLY A 76 3.42 1.01 -5.19
C GLY A 76 4.68 0.33 -5.70
N ASP A 77 4.58 -0.44 -6.79
CA ASP A 77 5.71 -1.07 -7.47
C ASP A 77 6.25 -0.15 -8.58
N PRO A 78 7.52 0.29 -8.53
CA PRO A 78 8.12 1.11 -9.59
C PRO A 78 8.33 0.35 -10.91
N LEU A 79 8.34 -0.99 -10.90
CA LEU A 79 8.42 -1.82 -12.10
C LEU A 79 7.03 -2.18 -12.65
N GLY A 80 5.97 -2.10 -11.84
CA GLY A 80 4.60 -2.39 -12.23
C GLY A 80 4.29 -3.87 -12.51
N ASN A 81 5.16 -4.79 -12.09
CA ASN A 81 5.05 -6.24 -12.30
C ASN A 81 5.06 -7.08 -11.01
N GLY A 82 5.05 -6.42 -9.86
CA GLY A 82 5.04 -7.05 -8.54
C GLY A 82 6.43 -7.30 -7.93
N THR A 83 7.53 -7.01 -8.66
CA THR A 83 8.89 -7.36 -8.21
C THR A 83 9.74 -6.17 -7.79
N GLY A 84 9.26 -4.94 -8.02
CA GLY A 84 10.00 -3.73 -7.73
C GLY A 84 9.84 -3.24 -6.29
N GLY A 85 10.74 -2.34 -5.91
CA GLY A 85 10.75 -1.71 -4.59
C GLY A 85 11.64 -0.47 -4.58
N PRO A 86 11.86 0.14 -3.40
CA PRO A 86 12.61 1.40 -3.28
C PRO A 86 14.13 1.20 -3.23
N GLY A 87 14.62 -0.05 -3.23
CA GLY A 87 16.04 -0.38 -3.06
C GLY A 87 16.43 -0.68 -1.61
N TYR A 88 15.47 -0.64 -0.68
CA TYR A 88 15.65 -1.02 0.73
C TYR A 88 14.38 -1.69 1.27
N SER A 89 14.51 -2.31 2.44
CA SER A 89 13.39 -2.81 3.23
C SER A 89 13.53 -2.36 4.68
N VAL A 90 12.39 -2.08 5.34
CA VAL A 90 12.29 -1.97 6.79
C VAL A 90 11.54 -3.18 7.33
N VAL A 91 11.80 -3.57 8.58
CA VAL A 91 11.14 -4.73 9.18
C VAL A 91 10.42 -4.30 10.45
N GLU A 92 9.10 -4.55 10.47
CA GLU A 92 8.21 -4.23 11.58
C GLU A 92 7.02 -5.20 11.59
N ALA A 93 7.23 -6.37 12.24
CA ALA A 93 6.22 -7.40 12.30
C ALA A 93 5.00 -6.93 13.11
N PRO A 94 3.79 -7.13 12.60
CA PRO A 94 2.60 -6.84 13.36
C PRO A 94 2.42 -7.84 14.52
N PRO A 95 1.61 -7.51 15.55
CA PRO A 95 1.22 -8.48 16.58
C PRO A 95 0.61 -9.75 15.99
N ALA A 96 0.86 -10.89 16.61
CA ALA A 96 0.33 -12.20 16.16
C ALA A 96 -1.21 -12.25 16.13
N SER A 97 -1.89 -11.39 16.88
CA SER A 97 -3.35 -11.25 16.88
C SER A 97 -3.90 -10.35 15.77
N THR A 98 -3.03 -9.78 14.93
CA THR A 98 -3.46 -8.85 13.86
C THR A 98 -4.37 -9.55 12.87
N GLN A 99 -5.48 -8.90 12.57
CA GLN A 99 -6.41 -9.30 11.52
C GLN A 99 -6.51 -8.18 10.48
N TYR A 100 -6.52 -8.56 9.22
CA TYR A 100 -6.66 -7.62 8.12
C TYR A 100 -8.12 -7.55 7.71
N VAL A 101 -8.71 -6.42 8.00
CA VAL A 101 -10.12 -6.14 7.71
C VAL A 101 -10.26 -5.03 6.68
N ARG A 102 -11.45 -4.90 6.12
CA ARG A 102 -11.76 -3.88 5.11
C ARG A 102 -11.24 -2.51 5.51
N CYS A 103 -10.62 -1.82 4.55
CA CYS A 103 -9.96 -0.52 4.64
C CYS A 103 -8.58 -0.53 5.30
N ASP A 104 -8.07 -1.65 5.80
CA ASP A 104 -6.70 -1.71 6.27
C ASP A 104 -5.73 -1.58 5.09
N VAL A 105 -4.65 -0.84 5.35
CA VAL A 105 -3.51 -0.68 4.43
C VAL A 105 -2.34 -1.43 5.03
N ALA A 106 -1.83 -2.43 4.31
CA ALA A 106 -0.68 -3.21 4.76
C ALA A 106 0.38 -3.31 3.66
N MET A 107 1.62 -3.54 4.09
CA MET A 107 2.74 -3.61 3.17
C MET A 107 2.86 -5.00 2.56
N ALA A 108 3.03 -5.05 1.24
CA ALA A 108 3.28 -6.30 0.54
C ALA A 108 4.73 -6.73 0.72
N LYS A 109 4.94 -8.05 0.82
CA LYS A 109 6.24 -8.71 0.87
C LYS A 109 6.21 -10.01 0.07
N THR A 110 7.37 -10.57 -0.24
CA THR A 110 7.47 -11.91 -0.82
C THR A 110 7.32 -12.99 0.27
N GLN A 111 7.11 -14.23 -0.14
CA GLN A 111 7.00 -15.33 0.82
C GLN A 111 8.33 -15.62 1.54
N THR A 112 9.45 -15.29 0.93
CA THR A 112 10.80 -15.49 1.48
C THR A 112 11.25 -14.35 2.40
N ASP A 113 10.56 -13.20 2.38
CA ASP A 113 10.85 -12.10 3.27
C ASP A 113 10.38 -12.40 4.70
N PRO A 114 11.08 -11.90 5.73
CA PRO A 114 10.65 -12.07 7.11
C PRO A 114 9.31 -11.38 7.38
N PRO A 115 8.55 -11.81 8.42
CA PRO A 115 7.34 -11.12 8.85
C PRO A 115 7.59 -9.63 9.08
N GLY A 116 6.69 -8.79 8.55
CA GLY A 116 6.77 -7.33 8.67
C GLY A 116 7.78 -6.66 7.74
N ALA A 117 8.41 -7.37 6.82
CA ALA A 117 9.26 -6.75 5.80
C ALA A 117 8.42 -5.83 4.90
N SER A 118 8.93 -4.64 4.62
CA SER A 118 8.23 -3.62 3.82
C SER A 118 9.21 -2.88 2.91
N GLY A 119 8.94 -2.92 1.61
CA GLY A 119 9.55 -2.04 0.62
C GLY A 119 8.66 -0.82 0.36
N SER A 120 8.18 -0.68 -0.89
CA SER A 120 7.23 0.37 -1.28
C SER A 120 5.86 -0.17 -1.65
N GLN A 121 5.72 -1.46 -1.95
CA GLN A 121 4.45 -2.03 -2.34
C GLN A 121 3.51 -2.16 -1.13
N TYR A 122 2.27 -1.76 -1.31
CA TYR A 122 1.22 -1.91 -0.30
C TYR A 122 -0.05 -2.44 -0.93
N PHE A 123 -0.90 -3.04 -0.11
CA PHE A 123 -2.24 -3.41 -0.50
C PHE A 123 -3.28 -2.79 0.43
N ILE A 124 -4.47 -2.58 -0.11
CA ILE A 124 -5.65 -2.11 0.63
C ILE A 124 -6.68 -3.22 0.61
N VAL A 125 -7.16 -3.59 1.79
CA VAL A 125 -8.14 -4.65 1.96
C VAL A 125 -9.52 -4.19 1.49
N THR A 126 -10.10 -4.92 0.54
CA THR A 126 -11.45 -4.68 0.00
C THR A 126 -12.47 -5.70 0.50
N GLY A 127 -12.02 -6.89 0.90
CA GLY A 127 -12.86 -7.91 1.53
C GLY A 127 -13.19 -7.59 3.00
N PRO A 128 -14.20 -8.23 3.60
CA PRO A 128 -14.64 -7.91 4.97
C PRO A 128 -13.60 -8.27 6.03
N ASN A 129 -13.05 -9.47 6.00
CA ASN A 129 -11.97 -9.95 6.87
C ASN A 129 -11.18 -11.03 6.13
N ILE A 130 -10.07 -10.64 5.53
CA ILE A 130 -9.26 -11.53 4.71
C ILE A 130 -8.35 -12.46 5.54
N SER A 131 -8.12 -12.16 6.81
CA SER A 131 -7.42 -13.08 7.71
C SER A 131 -8.23 -14.36 7.95
N GLN A 132 -9.57 -14.25 7.93
CA GLN A 132 -10.47 -15.40 8.07
C GLN A 132 -10.78 -16.04 6.71
N SER A 133 -11.23 -15.25 5.74
CA SER A 133 -11.71 -15.76 4.46
C SER A 133 -10.61 -16.32 3.55
N ALA A 134 -9.41 -15.74 3.60
CA ALA A 134 -8.25 -16.16 2.81
C ALA A 134 -7.11 -16.74 3.66
N GLN A 135 -7.34 -16.92 4.97
CA GLN A 135 -6.34 -17.44 5.93
C GLN A 135 -5.01 -16.69 5.88
N LEU A 136 -5.08 -15.34 5.67
CA LEU A 136 -3.89 -14.51 5.57
C LEU A 136 -3.22 -14.39 6.94
N PRO A 137 -1.96 -14.86 7.10
CA PRO A 137 -1.26 -14.80 8.37
C PRO A 137 -0.92 -13.36 8.76
N PRO A 138 -0.67 -13.06 10.06
CA PRO A 138 -0.29 -11.74 10.56
C PRO A 138 1.19 -11.41 10.26
N ASP A 139 1.57 -11.50 8.97
CA ASP A 139 2.95 -11.36 8.51
C ASP A 139 3.23 -10.02 7.82
N TYR A 140 2.19 -9.25 7.52
CA TYR A 140 2.29 -8.03 6.73
C TYR A 140 2.23 -6.80 7.63
N ALA A 141 3.25 -5.94 7.59
CA ALA A 141 3.26 -4.72 8.40
C ALA A 141 2.02 -3.87 8.12
N LEU A 142 1.27 -3.50 9.17
CA LEU A 142 0.15 -2.57 9.04
C LEU A 142 0.70 -1.15 8.83
N ALA A 143 0.32 -0.54 7.72
CA ALA A 143 0.72 0.82 7.38
C ALA A 143 -0.28 1.87 7.89
N GLY A 144 -1.56 1.48 7.99
CA GLY A 144 -2.63 2.38 8.39
C GLY A 144 -4.01 1.93 7.95
N LYS A 145 -4.91 2.90 7.81
CA LYS A 145 -6.31 2.64 7.44
C LYS A 145 -6.87 3.74 6.54
N VAL A 146 -7.66 3.35 5.53
CA VAL A 146 -8.39 4.30 4.68
C VAL A 146 -9.41 5.06 5.53
N VAL A 147 -9.34 6.38 5.47
CA VAL A 147 -10.18 7.30 6.28
C VAL A 147 -11.16 8.11 5.43
N THR A 148 -10.86 8.29 4.14
CA THR A 148 -11.76 8.94 3.17
C THR A 148 -11.66 8.29 1.81
N GLY A 149 -12.73 8.40 0.99
CA GLY A 149 -12.74 7.86 -0.38
C GLY A 149 -12.83 6.34 -0.45
N ILE A 150 -13.42 5.67 0.54
CA ILE A 150 -13.60 4.21 0.57
C ILE A 150 -14.29 3.72 -0.70
N GLY A 151 -15.32 4.43 -1.19
CA GLY A 151 -16.01 4.09 -2.44
C GLY A 151 -15.10 4.13 -3.68
N VAL A 152 -14.01 4.93 -3.68
CA VAL A 152 -13.00 4.90 -4.75
C VAL A 152 -12.19 3.61 -4.68
N VAL A 153 -11.76 3.20 -3.48
CA VAL A 153 -11.05 1.94 -3.28
C VAL A 153 -11.90 0.74 -3.72
N GLU A 154 -13.19 0.74 -3.37
CA GLU A 154 -14.14 -0.29 -3.78
C GLU A 154 -14.36 -0.31 -5.29
N LYS A 155 -14.52 0.87 -5.91
CA LYS A 155 -14.62 1.00 -7.36
C LYS A 155 -13.40 0.41 -8.06
N ILE A 156 -12.18 0.66 -7.55
CA ILE A 156 -10.97 0.06 -8.09
C ILE A 156 -11.00 -1.47 -7.91
N GLY A 157 -11.38 -1.95 -6.72
CA GLY A 157 -11.47 -3.38 -6.40
C GLY A 157 -12.51 -4.17 -7.19
N ALA A 158 -13.48 -3.45 -7.81
CA ALA A 158 -14.53 -4.02 -8.66
C ALA A 158 -14.20 -3.96 -10.16
N LEU A 159 -13.05 -3.40 -10.56
CA LEU A 159 -12.66 -3.35 -11.98
C LEU A 159 -12.41 -4.75 -12.54
N PRO A 160 -12.75 -4.96 -13.83
CA PRO A 160 -12.31 -6.15 -14.54
C PRO A 160 -10.79 -6.28 -14.50
N THR A 161 -10.29 -7.51 -14.43
CA THR A 161 -8.85 -7.80 -14.35
C THR A 161 -8.41 -8.75 -15.46
N ASN A 162 -7.13 -8.70 -15.79
CA ASN A 162 -6.48 -9.66 -16.67
C ASN A 162 -5.23 -10.26 -15.97
N PRO A 163 -5.26 -11.57 -15.62
CA PRO A 163 -6.37 -12.52 -15.77
C PRO A 163 -7.58 -12.15 -14.90
N PRO A 164 -8.78 -12.68 -15.24
CA PRO A 164 -10.01 -12.40 -14.50
C PRO A 164 -9.92 -12.83 -13.02
N GLY A 165 -10.42 -11.96 -12.13
CA GLY A 165 -10.53 -12.22 -10.69
C GLY A 165 -9.28 -11.87 -9.87
N ASP A 166 -8.08 -12.02 -10.43
CA ASP A 166 -6.81 -11.61 -9.80
C ASP A 166 -5.78 -11.26 -10.88
N GLY A 167 -5.56 -9.98 -11.10
CA GLY A 167 -4.65 -9.51 -12.14
C GLY A 167 -4.58 -8.00 -12.27
N ALA A 168 -4.03 -7.54 -13.38
CA ALA A 168 -3.96 -6.11 -13.68
C ALA A 168 -5.37 -5.56 -13.98
N PRO A 169 -5.78 -4.42 -13.38
CA PRO A 169 -7.08 -3.83 -13.63
C PRO A 169 -7.17 -3.25 -15.06
N SER A 170 -8.35 -3.38 -15.66
CA SER A 170 -8.68 -2.79 -16.95
C SER A 170 -9.95 -1.93 -16.83
N PRO A 171 -9.83 -0.61 -17.05
CA PRO A 171 -8.64 0.15 -17.43
C PRO A 171 -7.57 0.22 -16.32
N ALA A 172 -6.33 0.51 -16.70
CA ALA A 172 -5.24 0.67 -15.74
C ALA A 172 -5.51 1.81 -14.74
N VAL A 173 -5.20 1.57 -13.47
CA VAL A 173 -5.36 2.55 -12.38
C VAL A 173 -4.02 3.18 -12.04
N VAL A 174 -3.94 4.50 -12.20
CA VAL A 174 -2.70 5.28 -12.02
C VAL A 174 -2.84 6.19 -10.80
N MET A 175 -1.86 6.18 -9.92
CA MET A 175 -1.68 7.17 -8.84
C MET A 175 -1.05 8.43 -9.43
N SER A 176 -1.88 9.36 -9.90
CA SER A 176 -1.40 10.58 -10.58
C SER A 176 -0.59 11.47 -9.66
N LYS A 177 -0.98 11.54 -8.39
CA LYS A 177 -0.28 12.29 -7.34
C LYS A 177 -0.52 11.67 -5.97
N VAL A 178 0.55 11.57 -5.18
CA VAL A 178 0.46 11.12 -3.79
C VAL A 178 1.10 12.16 -2.88
N THR A 179 0.36 12.62 -1.88
CA THR A 179 0.82 13.65 -0.94
C THR A 179 0.64 13.19 0.50
N VAL A 180 1.36 13.79 1.44
CA VAL A 180 1.19 13.55 2.87
C VAL A 180 1.09 14.89 3.61
N SER A 181 0.07 14.98 4.45
CA SER A 181 -0.14 16.08 5.40
C SER A 181 -0.02 15.59 6.83
N SER A 182 0.26 16.51 7.76
CA SER A 182 0.28 16.21 9.21
C SER A 182 -0.42 17.30 9.99
N ARG A 183 -1.15 16.93 11.02
CA ARG A 183 -1.84 17.82 11.95
C ARG A 183 -1.72 17.30 13.39
#